data_809a79a7b140c5307ba09ea5e2f3f163
#
_entry.id   809a79a7b140c5307ba09ea5e2f3f163
#
_cell.length_a   1.000
_cell.length_b   1.000
_cell.length_c   1.000
_cell.angle_alpha   90.00
_cell.angle_beta   90.00
_cell.angle_gamma   90.00
#
_symmetry.space_group_name_H-M   'P 1'
#
loop_
_entity.id
_entity.type
_entity.pdbx_description
1 polymer ?
#
loop_
_entity_poly.entity_id
_entity_poly.type
_entity_poly.pdbx_seq_one_letter_code
_entity_poly.pdbx_strand_id
1 'polypeptide(L)'
;MITLYDHPLSPYAQKVRISLREKGVPFQLAMPGGLGAGGAAGEFVEANPRAEVPVLIDGDARVFDSTIILEYLEDRFPAPAMLPASAVERARVRMIEEVMDTHYEAVNWAMGEIDWFRRAEGEAAAALKATAGRQTAGFLGWLERQLGTRNWFNGEGFGWGDLAVVPYVAASAAMGFRAPEGSAVAKWLARALARPSVAETVGEARAFSTAGSGVAEAVGLSVALDRALVEGLCPGVGEGGAGRDQCRSRRAA
;
A
#
# COMPACT_ATOMS: atom_id res chain seq x y z
N MET A 1 20.23 0.02 16.17
CA MET A 1 19.97 0.40 14.75
C MET A 1 18.61 -0.16 14.40
N ILE A 2 17.74 0.64 13.78
CA ILE A 2 16.41 0.20 13.38
C ILE A 2 16.50 -0.73 12.18
N THR A 3 15.78 -1.85 12.21
CA THR A 3 15.52 -2.71 11.04
C THR A 3 14.07 -2.55 10.61
N LEU A 4 13.86 -2.24 9.33
CA LEU A 4 12.54 -2.19 8.72
C LEU A 4 12.40 -3.38 7.77
N TYR A 5 11.54 -4.33 8.13
CA TYR A 5 11.08 -5.34 7.18
C TYR A 5 10.13 -4.68 6.18
N ASP A 6 10.47 -4.80 4.91
CA ASP A 6 9.94 -3.97 3.84
C ASP A 6 9.77 -4.74 2.52
N HIS A 7 8.93 -4.19 1.67
CA HIS A 7 8.88 -4.53 0.25
C HIS A 7 8.78 -3.23 -0.57
N PRO A 8 9.63 -3.00 -1.58
CA PRO A 8 9.71 -1.72 -2.29
C PRO A 8 8.38 -1.24 -2.88
N LEU A 9 7.51 -2.16 -3.30
CA LEU A 9 6.21 -1.83 -3.88
C LEU A 9 5.11 -1.62 -2.83
N SER A 10 5.34 -1.96 -1.55
CA SER A 10 4.33 -1.77 -0.50
C SER A 10 4.13 -0.29 -0.19
N PRO A 11 2.96 0.31 -0.43
CA PRO A 11 2.69 1.70 -0.09
C PRO A 11 2.74 1.93 1.42
N TYR A 12 2.34 0.95 2.21
CA TYR A 12 2.42 0.97 3.67
C TYR A 12 3.87 1.08 4.16
N ALA A 13 4.79 0.29 3.59
CA ALA A 13 6.21 0.35 3.93
C ALA A 13 6.88 1.64 3.41
N GLN A 14 6.44 2.15 2.25
CA GLN A 14 6.90 3.43 1.71
C GLN A 14 6.60 4.60 2.67
N LYS A 15 5.42 4.63 3.32
CA LYS A 15 5.09 5.64 4.34
C LYS A 15 6.15 5.66 5.44
N VAL A 16 6.50 4.49 5.96
CA VAL A 16 7.49 4.34 7.04
C VAL A 16 8.89 4.76 6.58
N ARG A 17 9.32 4.36 5.37
CA ARG A 17 10.62 4.79 4.81
C ARG A 17 10.71 6.31 4.67
N ILE A 18 9.67 6.94 4.13
CA ILE A 18 9.62 8.39 4.00
C ILE A 18 9.73 9.06 5.38
N SER A 19 8.98 8.57 6.37
CA SER A 19 9.02 9.10 7.74
C SER A 19 10.40 8.98 8.37
N LEU A 20 11.04 7.80 8.28
CA LEU A 20 12.40 7.58 8.81
C LEU A 20 13.43 8.53 8.15
N ARG A 21 13.34 8.70 6.83
CA ARG A 21 14.20 9.61 6.08
C ARG A 21 13.97 11.08 6.46
N GLU A 22 12.73 11.51 6.58
CA GLU A 22 12.37 12.89 7.00
C GLU A 22 12.84 13.16 8.43
N LYS A 23 12.78 12.19 9.31
CA LYS A 23 13.29 12.29 10.68
C LYS A 23 14.82 12.16 10.79
N GLY A 24 15.51 11.82 9.69
CA GLY A 24 16.94 11.57 9.72
C GLY A 24 17.37 10.39 10.59
N VAL A 25 16.47 9.44 10.83
CA VAL A 25 16.72 8.25 11.65
C VAL A 25 17.42 7.18 10.81
N PRO A 26 18.61 6.71 11.19
CA PRO A 26 19.30 5.64 10.47
C PRO A 26 18.55 4.31 10.60
N PHE A 27 18.37 3.62 9.48
CA PHE A 27 17.73 2.31 9.43
C PHE A 27 18.33 1.43 8.34
N GLN A 28 18.11 0.14 8.45
CA GLN A 28 18.40 -0.84 7.41
C GLN A 28 17.13 -1.53 6.94
N LEU A 29 17.10 -1.84 5.65
CA LEU A 29 15.98 -2.57 5.03
C LEU A 29 16.25 -4.07 5.05
N ALA A 30 15.21 -4.85 5.35
CA ALA A 30 15.22 -6.30 5.24
C ALA A 30 13.98 -6.74 4.45
N MET A 31 14.18 -7.46 3.36
CA MET A 31 13.07 -8.05 2.61
C MET A 31 12.79 -9.45 3.16
N PRO A 32 11.58 -9.72 3.69
CA PRO A 32 11.24 -11.05 4.18
C PRO A 32 11.23 -12.06 3.04
N GLY A 33 11.89 -13.22 3.24
CA GLY A 33 11.76 -14.35 2.34
C GLY A 33 10.33 -14.93 2.41
N GLY A 34 9.78 -15.37 1.26
CA GLY A 34 8.48 -16.02 1.20
C GLY A 34 7.28 -15.12 1.48
N LEU A 35 7.45 -13.79 1.36
CA LEU A 35 6.35 -12.83 1.50
C LEU A 35 5.27 -13.14 0.46
N GLY A 36 4.00 -13.26 0.92
CA GLY A 36 2.86 -13.57 0.06
C GLY A 36 2.77 -15.03 -0.42
N ALA A 37 3.77 -15.86 -0.15
CA ALA A 37 3.84 -17.26 -0.59
C ALA A 37 3.64 -18.28 0.55
N GLY A 38 3.29 -17.83 1.75
CA GLY A 38 3.07 -18.68 2.93
C GLY A 38 4.36 -19.30 3.51
N GLY A 39 5.54 -18.88 3.03
CA GLY A 39 6.85 -19.37 3.46
C GLY A 39 7.63 -18.40 4.35
N ALA A 40 7.02 -17.29 4.78
CA ALA A 40 7.66 -16.36 5.69
C ALA A 40 7.91 -17.00 7.06
N ALA A 41 9.08 -16.74 7.66
CA ALA A 41 9.51 -17.36 8.92
C ALA A 41 10.43 -16.43 9.72
N GLY A 42 10.74 -16.83 10.97
CA GLY A 42 11.68 -16.14 11.84
C GLY A 42 11.11 -14.87 12.46
N GLU A 43 12.00 -13.96 12.87
CA GLU A 43 11.65 -12.76 13.62
C GLU A 43 10.54 -11.92 12.98
N PHE A 44 10.49 -11.88 11.67
CA PHE A 44 9.44 -11.17 10.93
C PHE A 44 8.03 -11.68 11.27
N VAL A 45 7.84 -13.01 11.24
CA VAL A 45 6.52 -13.62 11.54
C VAL A 45 6.24 -13.61 13.04
N GLU A 46 7.26 -13.77 13.86
CA GLU A 46 7.13 -13.64 15.32
C GLU A 46 6.69 -12.22 15.72
N ALA A 47 7.19 -11.21 15.02
CA ALA A 47 6.82 -9.82 15.25
C ALA A 47 5.45 -9.45 14.68
N ASN A 48 5.04 -10.05 13.55
CA ASN A 48 3.73 -9.79 12.94
C ASN A 48 3.05 -11.09 12.51
N PRO A 49 2.02 -11.54 13.26
CA PRO A 49 1.31 -12.78 12.94
C PRO A 49 0.54 -12.73 11.61
N ARG A 50 0.34 -11.55 11.01
CA ARG A 50 -0.26 -11.41 9.68
C ARG A 50 0.73 -11.68 8.55
N ALA A 51 2.04 -11.78 8.86
CA ALA A 51 3.13 -11.95 7.89
C ALA A 51 3.10 -10.89 6.76
N GLU A 52 2.78 -9.65 7.11
CA GLU A 52 2.69 -8.50 6.21
C GLU A 52 3.75 -7.44 6.53
N VAL A 53 4.22 -6.74 5.53
CA VAL A 53 5.10 -5.58 5.69
C VAL A 53 4.27 -4.28 5.76
N PRO A 54 4.74 -3.26 6.53
CA PRO A 54 6.01 -3.17 7.23
C PRO A 54 6.01 -3.77 8.63
N VAL A 55 7.20 -4.18 9.09
CA VAL A 55 7.49 -4.46 10.50
C VAL A 55 8.76 -3.71 10.88
N LEU A 56 8.73 -3.01 12.01
CA LEU A 56 9.87 -2.25 12.53
C LEU A 56 10.41 -2.93 13.79
N ILE A 57 11.72 -3.11 13.83
CA ILE A 57 12.46 -3.58 15.00
C ILE A 57 13.39 -2.47 15.49
N ASP A 58 13.24 -2.05 16.74
CA ASP A 58 14.13 -1.09 17.41
C ASP A 58 14.55 -1.64 18.78
N GLY A 59 15.69 -2.30 18.84
CA GLY A 59 16.12 -3.06 20.02
C GLY A 59 15.11 -4.16 20.37
N ASP A 60 14.47 -4.08 21.52
CA ASP A 60 13.44 -5.04 21.97
C ASP A 60 12.05 -4.69 21.47
N ALA A 61 11.85 -3.50 20.90
CA ALA A 61 10.56 -3.09 20.35
C ALA A 61 10.31 -3.78 19.01
N ARG A 62 9.14 -4.39 18.87
CA ARG A 62 8.63 -5.00 17.66
C ARG A 62 7.28 -4.39 17.35
N VAL A 63 7.22 -3.61 16.27
CA VAL A 63 6.05 -2.83 15.91
C VAL A 63 5.63 -3.19 14.49
N PHE A 64 4.39 -3.55 14.29
CA PHE A 64 3.83 -3.78 12.96
C PHE A 64 2.59 -2.89 12.75
N ASP A 65 2.11 -2.84 11.51
CA ASP A 65 1.15 -1.88 11.00
C ASP A 65 1.77 -0.50 10.78
N SER A 66 1.63 0.02 9.56
CA SER A 66 2.32 1.25 9.16
C SER A 66 1.90 2.47 9.98
N THR A 67 0.62 2.59 10.31
CA THR A 67 0.11 3.70 11.14
C THR A 67 0.65 3.62 12.56
N ILE A 68 0.67 2.42 13.15
CA ILE A 68 1.22 2.20 14.49
C ILE A 68 2.73 2.45 14.51
N ILE A 69 3.45 2.04 13.47
CA ILE A 69 4.88 2.36 13.32
C ILE A 69 5.10 3.87 13.24
N LEU A 70 4.28 4.59 12.49
CA LEU A 70 4.37 6.06 12.40
C LEU A 70 4.12 6.74 13.75
N GLU A 71 3.12 6.28 14.52
CA GLU A 71 2.87 6.77 15.89
C GLU A 71 4.06 6.48 16.80
N TYR A 72 4.61 5.26 16.75
CA TYR A 72 5.83 4.92 17.49
C TYR A 72 7.00 5.85 17.14
N LEU A 73 7.19 6.15 15.84
CA LEU A 73 8.25 7.05 15.39
C LEU A 73 8.03 8.50 15.84
N GLU A 74 6.78 8.98 15.93
CA GLU A 74 6.46 10.30 16.48
C GLU A 74 6.81 10.39 17.97
N ASP A 75 6.48 9.37 18.74
CA ASP A 75 6.76 9.32 20.18
C ASP A 75 8.25 9.15 20.47
N ARG A 76 8.90 8.27 19.71
CA ARG A 76 10.31 7.90 19.90
C ARG A 76 11.29 8.94 19.40
N PHE A 77 10.93 9.62 18.30
CA PHE A 77 11.72 10.65 17.62
C PHE A 77 10.84 11.86 17.32
N PRO A 78 10.51 12.69 18.35
CA PRO A 78 9.51 13.75 18.21
C PRO A 78 9.94 14.92 17.31
N ALA A 79 11.22 14.99 16.92
CA ALA A 79 11.74 16.05 16.06
C ALA A 79 12.47 15.48 14.84
N PRO A 80 12.17 15.97 13.62
CA PRO A 80 11.04 16.85 13.31
C PRO A 80 9.69 16.16 13.48
N ALA A 81 8.69 16.88 13.97
CA ALA A 81 7.33 16.36 14.09
C ALA A 81 6.71 16.22 12.69
N MET A 82 6.15 15.03 12.42
CA MET A 82 5.41 14.76 11.18
C MET A 82 3.92 15.05 11.33
N LEU A 83 3.37 14.96 12.56
CA LEU A 83 1.99 15.32 12.85
C LEU A 83 1.83 16.83 13.08
N PRO A 84 0.68 17.42 12.66
CA PRO A 84 0.34 18.79 13.04
C PRO A 84 0.20 18.96 14.55
N ALA A 85 0.37 20.20 15.04
CA ALA A 85 0.24 20.49 16.47
C ALA A 85 -1.21 20.41 16.97
N SER A 86 -2.17 20.88 16.16
CA SER A 86 -3.60 20.92 16.53
C SER A 86 -4.23 19.54 16.52
N ALA A 87 -5.01 19.21 17.54
CA ALA A 87 -5.77 17.95 17.60
C ALA A 87 -6.75 17.77 16.44
N VAL A 88 -7.37 18.85 15.97
CA VAL A 88 -8.28 18.84 14.82
C VAL A 88 -7.53 18.49 13.54
N GLU A 89 -6.37 19.12 13.30
CA GLU A 89 -5.54 18.83 12.14
C GLU A 89 -4.93 17.42 12.20
N ARG A 90 -4.53 16.95 13.39
CA ARG A 90 -4.11 15.56 13.60
C ARG A 90 -5.20 14.56 13.21
N ALA A 91 -6.44 14.80 13.65
CA ALA A 91 -7.57 13.97 13.26
C ALA A 91 -7.78 14.00 11.74
N ARG A 92 -7.68 15.19 11.12
CA ARG A 92 -7.84 15.35 9.67
C ARG A 92 -6.83 14.54 8.87
N VAL A 93 -5.55 14.63 9.19
CA VAL A 93 -4.51 13.90 8.44
C VAL A 93 -4.61 12.39 8.65
N ARG A 94 -5.03 11.92 9.84
CA ARG A 94 -5.29 10.50 10.08
C ARG A 94 -6.52 9.98 9.33
N MET A 95 -7.60 10.80 9.21
CA MET A 95 -8.73 10.44 8.36
C MET A 95 -8.34 10.35 6.88
N ILE A 96 -7.44 11.22 6.42
CA ILE A 96 -6.89 11.11 5.06
C ILE A 96 -6.14 9.79 4.92
N GLU A 97 -5.26 9.46 5.86
CA GLU A 97 -4.53 8.19 5.87
C GLU A 97 -5.48 6.99 5.82
N GLU A 98 -6.50 6.97 6.68
CA GLU A 98 -7.48 5.88 6.72
C GLU A 98 -8.15 5.64 5.36
N VAL A 99 -8.55 6.69 4.66
CA VAL A 99 -9.13 6.57 3.33
C VAL A 99 -8.11 6.05 2.31
N MET A 100 -6.86 6.47 2.41
CA MET A 100 -5.81 6.00 1.52
C MET A 100 -5.46 4.54 1.77
N ASP A 101 -5.32 4.14 3.02
CA ASP A 101 -4.93 2.79 3.43
C ASP A 101 -6.01 1.74 3.15
N THR A 102 -7.29 2.12 3.22
CA THR A 102 -8.39 1.16 3.12
C THR A 102 -9.11 1.20 1.78
N HIS A 103 -9.43 2.39 1.26
CA HIS A 103 -10.26 2.54 0.06
C HIS A 103 -9.43 2.77 -1.21
N TYR A 104 -8.45 3.69 -1.14
CA TYR A 104 -7.62 3.97 -2.32
C TYR A 104 -6.74 2.77 -2.66
N GLU A 105 -6.13 2.17 -1.64
CA GLU A 105 -5.28 0.98 -1.82
C GLU A 105 -6.07 -0.22 -2.36
N ALA A 106 -7.31 -0.42 -1.94
CA ALA A 106 -8.13 -1.50 -2.48
C ALA A 106 -8.28 -1.40 -4.02
N VAL A 107 -8.37 -0.17 -4.55
CA VAL A 107 -8.42 0.06 -6.01
C VAL A 107 -7.05 -0.18 -6.65
N ASN A 108 -5.97 0.33 -6.05
CA ASN A 108 -4.61 0.11 -6.53
C ASN A 108 -4.25 -1.39 -6.52
N TRP A 109 -4.58 -2.08 -5.42
CA TRP A 109 -4.37 -3.52 -5.31
C TRP A 109 -5.14 -4.30 -6.38
N ALA A 110 -6.42 -3.97 -6.59
CA ALA A 110 -7.22 -4.59 -7.64
C ALA A 110 -6.61 -4.41 -9.04
N MET A 111 -5.96 -3.26 -9.29
CA MET A 111 -5.22 -3.05 -10.53
C MET A 111 -3.96 -3.91 -10.62
N GLY A 112 -3.22 -4.06 -9.51
CA GLY A 112 -2.09 -4.98 -9.41
C GLY A 112 -2.50 -6.44 -9.67
N GLU A 113 -3.64 -6.87 -9.16
CA GLU A 113 -4.22 -8.20 -9.42
C GLU A 113 -4.41 -8.47 -10.91
N ILE A 114 -4.79 -7.45 -11.67
CA ILE A 114 -4.98 -7.56 -13.12
C ILE A 114 -3.63 -7.48 -13.86
N ASP A 115 -2.80 -6.49 -13.53
CA ASP A 115 -1.63 -6.15 -14.33
C ASP A 115 -0.41 -7.04 -14.00
N TRP A 116 -0.25 -7.42 -12.74
CA TRP A 116 0.89 -8.22 -12.27
C TRP A 116 0.55 -9.70 -12.19
N PHE A 117 -0.61 -10.03 -11.59
CA PHE A 117 -1.00 -11.42 -11.35
C PHE A 117 -1.90 -12.02 -12.43
N ARG A 118 -2.35 -11.20 -13.42
CA ARG A 118 -3.20 -11.61 -14.55
C ARG A 118 -4.45 -12.39 -14.13
N ARG A 119 -5.04 -12.01 -13.00
CA ARG A 119 -6.23 -12.67 -12.46
C ARG A 119 -7.53 -12.34 -13.22
N ALA A 120 -7.48 -11.38 -14.14
CA ALA A 120 -8.54 -11.10 -15.10
C ALA A 120 -7.92 -10.72 -16.44
N GLU A 121 -8.55 -11.13 -17.54
CA GLU A 121 -8.13 -10.86 -18.90
C GLU A 121 -9.34 -10.46 -19.79
N GLY A 122 -9.05 -9.99 -21.01
CA GLY A 122 -10.06 -9.64 -22.00
C GLY A 122 -11.05 -8.58 -21.52
N GLU A 123 -12.34 -8.77 -21.81
CA GLU A 123 -13.41 -7.82 -21.49
C GLU A 123 -13.58 -7.61 -19.98
N ALA A 124 -13.40 -8.66 -19.17
CA ALA A 124 -13.49 -8.56 -17.71
C ALA A 124 -12.43 -7.64 -17.15
N ALA A 125 -11.17 -7.79 -17.57
CA ALA A 125 -10.08 -6.90 -17.16
C ALA A 125 -10.35 -5.45 -17.62
N ALA A 126 -10.81 -5.25 -18.86
CA ALA A 126 -11.14 -3.93 -19.37
C ALA A 126 -12.26 -3.25 -18.55
N ALA A 127 -13.31 -3.98 -18.19
CA ALA A 127 -14.41 -3.46 -17.37
C ALA A 127 -13.96 -3.09 -15.95
N LEU A 128 -13.12 -3.92 -15.33
CA LEU A 128 -12.54 -3.65 -14.01
C LEU A 128 -11.64 -2.42 -14.05
N LYS A 129 -10.76 -2.31 -15.06
CA LYS A 129 -9.90 -1.13 -15.25
C LYS A 129 -10.69 0.16 -15.45
N ALA A 130 -11.75 0.11 -16.25
CA ALA A 130 -12.63 1.27 -16.44
C ALA A 130 -13.30 1.68 -15.11
N THR A 131 -13.69 0.72 -14.28
CA THR A 131 -14.27 0.98 -12.96
C THR A 131 -13.25 1.56 -12.01
N ALA A 132 -12.04 0.98 -11.93
CA ALA A 132 -10.94 1.51 -11.14
C ALA A 132 -10.58 2.95 -11.53
N GLY A 133 -10.57 3.26 -12.85
CA GLY A 133 -10.34 4.64 -13.32
C GLY A 133 -11.38 5.63 -12.81
N ARG A 134 -12.66 5.26 -12.80
CA ARG A 134 -13.72 6.12 -12.23
C ARG A 134 -13.59 6.30 -10.71
N GLN A 135 -13.27 5.23 -9.99
CA GLN A 135 -13.04 5.29 -8.54
C GLN A 135 -11.84 6.16 -8.20
N THR A 136 -10.71 5.95 -8.88
CA THR A 136 -9.50 6.78 -8.70
C THR A 136 -9.78 8.25 -9.00
N ALA A 137 -10.51 8.57 -10.08
CA ALA A 137 -10.90 9.94 -10.38
C ALA A 137 -11.76 10.55 -9.25
N GLY A 138 -12.65 9.77 -8.64
CA GLY A 138 -13.44 10.18 -7.47
C GLY A 138 -12.57 10.49 -6.26
N PHE A 139 -11.57 9.63 -5.96
CA PHE A 139 -10.61 9.86 -4.88
C PHE A 139 -9.72 11.07 -5.14
N LEU A 140 -9.22 11.25 -6.37
CA LEU A 140 -8.43 12.43 -6.73
C LEU A 140 -9.24 13.71 -6.54
N GLY A 141 -10.52 13.72 -6.93
CA GLY A 141 -11.42 14.84 -6.68
C GLY A 141 -11.69 15.07 -5.18
N TRP A 142 -11.73 14.02 -4.37
CA TRP A 142 -11.80 14.15 -2.91
C TRP A 142 -10.49 14.73 -2.34
N LEU A 143 -9.34 14.26 -2.80
CA LEU A 143 -8.03 14.79 -2.40
C LEU A 143 -7.86 16.28 -2.77
N GLU A 144 -8.36 16.71 -3.95
CA GLU A 144 -8.41 18.15 -4.30
C GLU A 144 -9.13 18.97 -3.21
N ARG A 145 -10.27 18.49 -2.73
CA ARG A 145 -11.02 19.17 -1.66
C ARG A 145 -10.30 19.13 -0.32
N GLN A 146 -9.61 18.01 0.00
CA GLN A 146 -8.82 17.90 1.23
C GLN A 146 -7.59 18.81 1.22
N LEU A 147 -6.96 18.96 0.08
CA LEU A 147 -5.82 19.87 -0.10
C LEU A 147 -6.28 21.32 -0.06
N GLY A 148 -7.35 21.66 -0.80
CA GLY A 148 -7.87 23.02 -0.89
C GLY A 148 -6.82 23.98 -1.43
N THR A 149 -6.58 25.05 -0.70
CA THR A 149 -5.57 26.07 -1.04
C THR A 149 -4.19 25.80 -0.39
N ARG A 150 -4.05 24.69 0.34
CA ARG A 150 -2.80 24.35 1.04
C ARG A 150 -1.74 23.86 0.06
N ASN A 151 -0.48 24.08 0.42
CA ASN A 151 0.63 23.47 -0.32
C ASN A 151 0.83 21.99 0.02
N TRP A 152 0.45 21.57 1.23
CA TRP A 152 0.64 20.23 1.78
C TRP A 152 -0.62 19.74 2.45
N PHE A 153 -0.89 18.44 2.39
CA PHE A 153 -1.98 17.83 3.15
C PHE A 153 -1.82 18.02 4.65
N ASN A 154 -0.56 18.11 5.11
CA ASN A 154 -0.26 18.37 6.51
C ASN A 154 -0.44 19.85 6.93
N GLY A 155 -0.66 20.77 5.99
CA GLY A 155 -0.85 22.19 6.25
C GLY A 155 0.30 23.04 5.70
N GLU A 156 1.12 23.65 6.55
CA GLU A 156 2.20 24.55 6.15
C GLU A 156 3.45 23.83 5.64
N GLY A 157 3.73 22.64 6.17
CA GLY A 157 4.88 21.82 5.82
C GLY A 157 4.49 20.41 5.39
N PHE A 158 5.44 19.70 4.79
CA PHE A 158 5.33 18.29 4.50
C PHE A 158 5.28 17.50 5.81
N GLY A 159 4.40 16.52 5.90
CA GLY A 159 4.27 15.68 7.09
C GLY A 159 3.33 14.50 6.89
N TRP A 160 2.68 14.07 7.97
CA TRP A 160 1.86 12.87 8.01
C TRP A 160 0.83 12.77 6.89
N GLY A 161 0.06 13.86 6.67
CA GLY A 161 -0.94 13.87 5.61
C GLY A 161 -0.36 13.67 4.21
N ASP A 162 0.87 14.11 3.99
CA ASP A 162 1.54 14.00 2.69
C ASP A 162 2.16 12.62 2.49
N LEU A 163 2.88 12.10 3.50
CA LEU A 163 3.47 10.76 3.41
C LEU A 163 2.39 9.67 3.34
N ALA A 164 1.20 9.92 3.89
CA ALA A 164 0.06 9.03 3.80
C ALA A 164 -0.56 8.98 2.39
N VAL A 165 -0.40 10.02 1.57
CA VAL A 165 -1.02 10.12 0.24
C VAL A 165 -0.05 9.75 -0.90
N VAL A 166 1.22 10.15 -0.77
CA VAL A 166 2.22 10.03 -1.85
C VAL A 166 2.34 8.62 -2.43
N PRO A 167 2.50 7.54 -1.64
CA PRO A 167 2.72 6.21 -2.20
C PRO A 167 1.59 5.75 -3.12
N TYR A 168 0.37 6.01 -2.71
CA TYR A 168 -0.84 5.57 -3.43
C TYR A 168 -1.06 6.35 -4.72
N VAL A 169 -0.94 7.68 -4.67
CA VAL A 169 -1.13 8.53 -5.85
C VAL A 169 0.02 8.35 -6.84
N ALA A 170 1.24 8.11 -6.38
CA ALA A 170 2.37 7.80 -7.24
C ALA A 170 2.20 6.43 -7.93
N ALA A 171 1.70 5.42 -7.20
CA ALA A 171 1.42 4.10 -7.75
C ALA A 171 0.30 4.15 -8.80
N SER A 172 -0.84 4.78 -8.50
CA SER A 172 -1.93 4.91 -9.48
C SER A 172 -1.51 5.70 -10.72
N ALA A 173 -0.69 6.75 -10.56
CA ALA A 173 -0.15 7.51 -11.69
C ALA A 173 0.77 6.65 -12.58
N ALA A 174 1.55 5.74 -12.00
CA ALA A 174 2.37 4.78 -12.74
C ALA A 174 1.51 3.75 -13.52
N MET A 175 0.34 3.39 -12.99
CA MET A 175 -0.66 2.54 -13.65
C MET A 175 -1.54 3.29 -14.67
N GLY A 176 -1.29 4.59 -14.90
CA GLY A 176 -2.00 5.41 -15.88
C GLY A 176 -3.15 6.26 -15.32
N PHE A 177 -3.50 6.12 -14.04
CA PHE A 177 -4.55 6.91 -13.37
C PHE A 177 -3.95 8.16 -12.72
N ARG A 178 -3.85 9.23 -13.48
CA ARG A 178 -3.17 10.47 -13.08
C ARG A 178 -4.16 11.54 -12.64
N ALA A 179 -3.73 12.37 -11.70
CA ALA A 179 -4.43 13.61 -11.40
C ALA A 179 -4.48 14.50 -12.66
N PRO A 180 -5.59 15.24 -12.89
CA PRO A 180 -5.70 16.16 -14.02
C PRO A 180 -4.54 17.13 -14.06
N GLU A 181 -4.04 17.41 -15.26
CA GLU A 181 -2.95 18.38 -15.45
C GLU A 181 -3.35 19.75 -14.89
N GLY A 182 -2.43 20.40 -14.19
CA GLY A 182 -2.66 21.71 -13.58
C GLY A 182 -3.49 21.70 -12.31
N SER A 183 -4.08 20.56 -11.91
CA SER A 183 -4.80 20.43 -10.64
C SER A 183 -3.91 20.65 -9.42
N ALA A 184 -4.50 20.96 -8.27
CA ALA A 184 -3.76 21.14 -7.03
C ALA A 184 -3.03 19.86 -6.60
N VAL A 185 -3.68 18.69 -6.76
CA VAL A 185 -3.06 17.38 -6.46
C VAL A 185 -1.91 17.09 -7.41
N ALA A 186 -2.01 17.40 -8.70
CA ALA A 186 -0.89 17.23 -9.64
C ALA A 186 0.32 18.09 -9.26
N LYS A 187 0.09 19.37 -8.90
CA LYS A 187 1.14 20.30 -8.44
C LYS A 187 1.74 19.84 -7.10
N TRP A 188 0.89 19.37 -6.18
CA TRP A 188 1.33 18.82 -4.91
C TRP A 188 2.20 17.57 -5.13
N LEU A 189 1.77 16.62 -5.97
CA LEU A 189 2.54 15.42 -6.24
C LEU A 189 3.92 15.75 -6.83
N ALA A 190 4.00 16.67 -7.79
CA ALA A 190 5.27 17.10 -8.35
C ALA A 190 6.19 17.68 -7.27
N ARG A 191 5.66 18.49 -6.35
CA ARG A 191 6.37 19.05 -5.21
C ARG A 191 6.84 17.98 -4.22
N ALA A 192 5.98 17.00 -3.92
CA ALA A 192 6.30 15.89 -3.04
C ALA A 192 7.41 15.00 -3.62
N LEU A 193 7.31 14.67 -4.92
CA LEU A 193 8.32 13.87 -5.63
C LEU A 193 9.68 14.59 -5.76
N ALA A 194 9.74 15.90 -5.59
CA ALA A 194 11.00 16.66 -5.55
C ALA A 194 11.72 16.58 -4.19
N ARG A 195 11.07 16.07 -3.13
CA ARG A 195 11.72 15.88 -1.82
C ARG A 195 12.64 14.65 -1.86
N PRO A 196 13.88 14.76 -1.33
CA PRO A 196 14.83 13.64 -1.37
C PRO A 196 14.28 12.33 -0.78
N SER A 197 13.60 12.39 0.38
CA SER A 197 12.98 11.25 1.05
C SER A 197 11.95 10.52 0.18
N VAL A 198 11.13 11.28 -0.53
CA VAL A 198 10.08 10.78 -1.43
C VAL A 198 10.69 10.29 -2.74
N ALA A 199 11.58 11.09 -3.35
CA ALA A 199 12.25 10.76 -4.61
C ALA A 199 12.99 9.43 -4.52
N GLU A 200 13.75 9.24 -3.44
CA GLU A 200 14.49 8.00 -3.16
C GLU A 200 13.52 6.82 -2.99
N THR A 201 12.50 6.96 -2.13
CA THR A 201 11.53 5.89 -1.85
C THR A 201 10.75 5.45 -3.10
N VAL A 202 10.26 6.42 -3.89
CA VAL A 202 9.52 6.12 -5.12
C VAL A 202 10.47 5.62 -6.22
N GLY A 203 11.72 6.09 -6.24
CA GLY A 203 12.77 5.61 -7.12
C GLY A 203 13.10 4.12 -6.90
N GLU A 204 13.21 3.70 -5.64
CA GLU A 204 13.39 2.29 -5.26
C GLU A 204 12.24 1.40 -5.74
N ALA A 205 11.00 1.86 -5.59
CA ALA A 205 9.83 1.14 -6.08
C ALA A 205 9.84 0.99 -7.61
N ARG A 206 10.18 2.06 -8.33
CA ARG A 206 10.30 2.04 -9.80
C ARG A 206 11.41 1.11 -10.27
N ALA A 207 12.58 1.18 -9.63
CA ALA A 207 13.72 0.31 -9.96
C ALA A 207 13.36 -1.16 -9.75
N PHE A 208 12.68 -1.49 -8.66
CA PHE A 208 12.20 -2.84 -8.39
C PHE A 208 11.19 -3.31 -9.45
N SER A 209 10.23 -2.48 -9.80
CA SER A 209 9.21 -2.79 -10.81
C SER A 209 9.83 -3.02 -12.19
N THR A 210 10.86 -2.27 -12.58
CA THR A 210 11.53 -2.42 -13.89
C THR A 210 12.50 -3.59 -13.92
N ALA A 211 13.22 -3.88 -12.84
CA ALA A 211 14.06 -5.06 -12.71
C ALA A 211 13.25 -6.35 -12.69
N GLY A 212 12.03 -6.26 -12.19
CA GLY A 212 11.08 -7.35 -12.02
C GLY A 212 10.11 -7.51 -13.20
N SER A 213 10.53 -7.25 -14.48
CA SER A 213 9.83 -7.89 -15.61
C SER A 213 9.87 -9.44 -15.50
N GLY A 214 10.61 -9.98 -14.52
CA GLY A 214 10.50 -11.31 -13.94
C GLY A 214 9.68 -11.41 -12.66
N VAL A 215 8.94 -10.37 -12.20
CA VAL A 215 8.07 -10.43 -11.00
C VAL A 215 6.97 -11.48 -11.16
N ALA A 216 6.51 -11.72 -12.39
CA ALA A 216 5.58 -12.82 -12.66
C ALA A 216 6.13 -14.21 -12.28
N GLU A 217 7.45 -14.40 -12.33
CA GLU A 217 8.08 -15.67 -11.92
C GLU A 217 8.33 -15.75 -10.40
N ALA A 218 8.70 -14.64 -9.75
CA ALA A 218 8.90 -14.60 -8.31
C ALA A 218 7.58 -14.63 -7.51
N VAL A 219 6.47 -14.21 -8.13
CA VAL A 219 5.11 -14.20 -7.53
C VAL A 219 4.24 -15.34 -8.07
N GLY A 220 4.73 -16.16 -8.99
CA GLY A 220 4.03 -17.34 -9.54
C GLY A 220 3.59 -18.40 -8.51
N LEU A 221 3.98 -18.23 -7.24
CA LEU A 221 3.55 -19.06 -6.11
C LEU A 221 2.11 -18.78 -5.65
N SER A 222 1.53 -17.60 -5.93
CA SER A 222 0.19 -17.27 -5.45
C SER A 222 -0.93 -18.01 -6.17
N VAL A 223 -0.74 -18.41 -7.43
CA VAL A 223 -1.75 -19.17 -8.20
C VAL A 223 -1.94 -20.58 -7.67
N ALA A 224 -0.89 -21.17 -7.08
CA ALA A 224 -0.97 -22.54 -6.51
C ALA A 224 -1.70 -22.57 -5.16
N LEU A 225 -1.59 -21.51 -4.34
CA LEU A 225 -2.26 -21.43 -3.04
C LEU A 225 -3.78 -21.23 -3.17
N ASP A 226 -4.23 -20.41 -4.12
CA ASP A 226 -5.67 -20.19 -4.36
C ASP A 226 -6.36 -21.47 -4.84
N ARG A 227 -5.65 -22.31 -5.59
CA ARG A 227 -6.20 -23.60 -6.02
C ARG A 227 -6.36 -24.59 -4.87
N ALA A 228 -5.39 -24.64 -3.96
CA ALA A 228 -5.44 -25.48 -2.78
C ALA A 228 -6.50 -25.02 -1.75
N LEU A 229 -6.70 -23.69 -1.61
CA LEU A 229 -7.74 -23.12 -0.75
C LEU A 229 -9.15 -23.35 -1.30
N VAL A 230 -9.34 -23.25 -2.60
CA VAL A 230 -10.64 -23.53 -3.26
C VAL A 230 -10.94 -25.03 -3.24
N GLU A 231 -9.96 -25.89 -3.45
CA GLU A 231 -10.11 -27.35 -3.37
C GLU A 231 -10.30 -27.82 -1.92
N GLY A 232 -9.72 -27.15 -0.93
CA GLY A 232 -9.89 -27.43 0.50
C GLY A 232 -11.25 -27.00 1.07
N LEU A 233 -11.90 -25.99 0.47
CA LEU A 233 -13.23 -25.51 0.90
C LEU A 233 -14.39 -26.28 0.28
N CYS A 234 -14.16 -27.02 -0.81
CA CYS A 234 -15.15 -27.87 -1.47
C CYS A 234 -14.50 -29.17 -1.97
N PRO A 235 -14.14 -30.12 -1.09
CA PRO A 235 -13.60 -31.39 -1.54
C PRO A 235 -14.72 -32.16 -2.23
N GLY A 236 -14.63 -32.33 -3.55
CA GLY A 236 -15.53 -33.23 -4.30
C GLY A 236 -16.24 -32.68 -5.53
N VAL A 237 -15.86 -31.49 -6.05
CA VAL A 237 -16.36 -31.02 -7.36
C VAL A 237 -15.39 -31.48 -8.46
N GLY A 238 -15.37 -32.79 -8.71
CA GLY A 238 -14.85 -33.36 -9.93
C GLY A 238 -15.80 -33.06 -11.10
N GLU A 239 -15.28 -33.05 -12.32
CA GLU A 239 -16.00 -32.77 -13.57
C GLU A 239 -17.23 -33.72 -13.77
N GLY A 240 -18.37 -33.31 -13.20
CA GLY A 240 -19.65 -33.98 -13.35
C GLY A 240 -20.78 -33.06 -12.94
N GLY A 241 -21.58 -32.67 -13.91
CA GLY A 241 -22.56 -31.58 -13.86
C GLY A 241 -23.76 -31.68 -12.90
N ALA A 242 -23.66 -32.28 -11.71
CA ALA A 242 -24.78 -32.42 -10.77
C ALA A 242 -24.57 -31.76 -9.40
N GLY A 243 -23.43 -31.10 -9.15
CA GLY A 243 -23.07 -30.57 -7.82
C GLY A 243 -23.34 -29.06 -7.59
N ARG A 244 -23.92 -28.35 -8.55
CA ARG A 244 -24.01 -26.85 -8.45
C ARG A 244 -25.14 -26.32 -7.55
N ASP A 245 -26.14 -27.12 -7.26
CA ASP A 245 -27.30 -26.65 -6.49
C ASP A 245 -27.14 -26.80 -4.97
N GLN A 246 -26.24 -27.64 -4.47
CA GLN A 246 -26.05 -27.80 -3.03
C GLN A 246 -25.20 -26.76 -2.35
N CYS A 247 -24.38 -26.01 -3.11
CA CYS A 247 -23.54 -24.94 -2.55
C CYS A 247 -24.32 -23.63 -2.32
N ARG A 248 -25.45 -23.43 -3.01
CA ARG A 248 -26.29 -22.22 -2.88
C ARG A 248 -27.15 -22.21 -1.61
N SER A 249 -27.51 -23.36 -1.07
CA SER A 249 -28.43 -23.48 0.09
C SER A 249 -27.75 -23.24 1.45
N ARG A 250 -26.41 -23.18 1.53
CA ARG A 250 -25.68 -22.91 2.79
C ARG A 250 -25.30 -21.45 3.03
N ARG A 251 -25.68 -20.54 2.14
CA ARG A 251 -25.45 -19.08 2.30
C ARG A 251 -26.67 -18.30 2.80
N ALA A 252 -27.76 -18.97 3.16
CA ALA A 252 -29.00 -18.35 3.61
C ALA A 252 -29.47 -18.87 4.98
N ALA A 253 -28.52 -19.21 5.87
CA ALA A 253 -28.81 -19.52 7.28
C ALA A 253 -27.76 -18.85 8.17
#